data_b223d8ba655d13051d346e48b62668b1
#
_entry.id   b223d8ba655d13051d346e48b62668b1
#
_cell.length_a   1.000
_cell.length_b   1.000
_cell.length_c   1.000
_cell.angle_alpha   90.00
_cell.angle_beta   90.00
_cell.angle_gamma   90.00
#
_symmetry.space_group_name_H-M   'P 1'
#
loop_
_entity.id
_entity.type
_entity.pdbx_description
1 polymer ?
#
loop_
_entity_poly.entity_id
_entity_poly.type
_entity_poly.pdbx_seq_one_letter_code
_entity_poly.pdbx_strand_id
1 'polypeptide(L)'
;MAAADVRPGTFLAAVGADAQGKQELEPALMVRSTVVVDVLGQCVEIGELQHAVAAGLMAPADVHAELGDVVAGRRPGRTRADEVTIFDSSGTALQDVAAALAVYEKARGSGRGQEVARDA
;
A
#
# COMPACT_ATOMS: atom_id res chain seq x y z
N MET A 1 12.62 -9.81 1.29
CA MET A 1 13.06 -9.91 -0.15
C MET A 1 14.26 -9.02 -0.32
N ALA A 2 15.36 -9.55 -0.88
CA ALA A 2 16.56 -8.77 -1.10
C ALA A 2 16.46 -7.92 -2.39
N ALA A 3 17.17 -6.78 -2.39
CA ALA A 3 17.18 -5.89 -3.54
C ALA A 3 17.71 -6.57 -4.81
N ALA A 4 18.70 -7.47 -4.66
CA ALA A 4 19.30 -8.21 -5.78
C ALA A 4 18.35 -9.18 -6.49
N ASP A 5 17.28 -9.61 -5.81
CA ASP A 5 16.32 -10.60 -6.34
C ASP A 5 15.25 -9.97 -7.26
N VAL A 6 15.17 -8.63 -7.27
CA VAL A 6 14.12 -7.90 -7.98
C VAL A 6 14.63 -7.37 -9.33
N ARG A 7 13.97 -7.80 -10.39
CA ARG A 7 14.29 -7.40 -11.77
C ARG A 7 13.71 -6.03 -12.13
N PRO A 8 14.32 -5.33 -13.09
CA PRO A 8 13.69 -4.14 -13.68
C PRO A 8 12.28 -4.43 -14.18
N GLY A 9 11.38 -3.46 -14.03
CA GLY A 9 9.99 -3.56 -14.45
C GLY A 9 9.06 -4.30 -13.47
N THR A 10 9.59 -4.80 -12.33
CA THR A 10 8.78 -5.48 -11.33
C THR A 10 7.84 -4.52 -10.61
N PHE A 11 6.62 -4.97 -10.34
CA PHE A 11 5.70 -4.38 -9.37
C PHE A 11 5.65 -5.27 -8.13
N LEU A 12 5.80 -4.66 -6.96
CA LEU A 12 5.71 -5.32 -5.66
C LEU A 12 4.54 -4.72 -4.88
N ALA A 13 3.64 -5.57 -4.40
CA ALA A 13 2.63 -5.20 -3.42
C ALA A 13 3.12 -5.68 -2.04
N ALA A 14 3.69 -4.78 -1.27
CA ALA A 14 4.14 -5.02 0.10
C ALA A 14 2.99 -4.73 1.06
N VAL A 15 2.31 -5.79 1.48
CA VAL A 15 1.07 -5.70 2.28
C VAL A 15 1.19 -6.41 3.64
N GLY A 16 2.36 -6.96 3.96
CA GLY A 16 2.57 -7.72 5.18
C GLY A 16 3.13 -6.90 6.35
N ALA A 17 3.74 -5.75 6.08
CA ALA A 17 4.21 -4.83 7.11
C ALA A 17 3.07 -3.89 7.54
N ASP A 18 2.28 -4.32 8.52
CA ASP A 18 1.12 -3.62 9.07
C ASP A 18 1.25 -3.35 10.58
N ALA A 19 2.46 -3.46 11.11
CA ALA A 19 2.79 -3.19 12.50
C ALA A 19 4.27 -2.80 12.65
N GLN A 20 4.57 -2.12 13.75
CA GLN A 20 5.94 -1.71 14.06
C GLN A 20 6.89 -2.91 14.09
N GLY A 21 8.02 -2.77 13.41
CA GLY A 21 9.09 -3.78 13.32
C GLY A 21 8.84 -4.91 12.32
N LYS A 22 7.65 -5.04 11.73
CA LYS A 22 7.44 -5.97 10.61
C LYS A 22 8.19 -5.52 9.38
N GLN A 23 8.77 -6.46 8.65
CA GLN A 23 9.58 -6.19 7.46
C GLN A 23 9.51 -7.35 6.47
N GLU A 24 9.20 -7.07 5.23
CA GLU A 24 9.23 -8.02 4.11
C GLU A 24 10.33 -7.68 3.10
N LEU A 25 10.68 -6.40 2.98
CA LEU A 25 11.60 -5.87 1.97
C LEU A 25 12.89 -5.36 2.61
N GLU A 26 14.00 -5.55 1.90
CA GLU A 26 15.26 -4.89 2.24
C GLU A 26 15.12 -3.38 2.03
N PRO A 27 15.57 -2.51 2.99
CA PRO A 27 15.45 -1.06 2.85
C PRO A 27 16.11 -0.50 1.59
N ALA A 28 17.21 -1.10 1.13
CA ALA A 28 17.87 -0.72 -0.11
C ALA A 28 16.98 -0.89 -1.35
N LEU A 29 15.99 -1.80 -1.30
CA LEU A 29 15.02 -1.98 -2.36
C LEU A 29 14.05 -0.81 -2.45
N MET A 30 13.64 -0.26 -1.31
CA MET A 30 12.79 0.93 -1.25
C MET A 30 13.48 2.12 -1.92
N VAL A 31 14.76 2.36 -1.60
CA VAL A 31 15.57 3.49 -2.13
C VAL A 31 15.65 3.50 -3.66
N ARG A 32 15.80 2.34 -4.29
CA ARG A 32 15.95 2.24 -5.75
C ARG A 32 14.65 2.16 -6.52
N SER A 33 13.51 2.17 -5.84
CA SER A 33 12.20 1.94 -6.41
C SER A 33 11.36 3.21 -6.36
N THR A 34 10.36 3.28 -7.24
CA THR A 34 9.28 4.26 -7.13
C THR A 34 8.30 3.76 -6.08
N VAL A 35 8.28 4.40 -4.92
CA VAL A 35 7.46 3.99 -3.78
C VAL A 35 6.14 4.77 -3.80
N VAL A 36 5.05 4.03 -3.81
CA VAL A 36 3.69 4.53 -3.61
C VAL A 36 3.17 3.92 -2.30
N VAL A 37 2.52 4.71 -1.47
CA VAL A 37 1.98 4.28 -0.18
C VAL A 37 0.47 4.40 -0.13
N ASP A 38 -0.19 3.73 0.80
CA ASP A 38 -1.62 3.97 1.08
C ASP A 38 -1.82 5.27 1.87
N VAL A 39 -1.16 5.40 3.04
CA VAL A 39 -1.14 6.61 3.86
C VAL A 39 0.29 6.86 4.34
N LEU A 40 0.88 7.97 3.92
CA LEU A 40 2.30 8.27 4.17
C LEU A 40 2.65 8.25 5.66
N GLY A 41 1.89 8.94 6.50
CA GLY A 41 2.15 9.00 7.93
C GLY A 41 2.12 7.62 8.60
N GLN A 42 1.26 6.74 8.13
CA GLN A 42 1.12 5.38 8.64
C GLN A 42 2.27 4.47 8.18
N CYS A 43 2.65 4.53 6.90
CA CYS A 43 3.75 3.73 6.35
C CYS A 43 5.11 4.09 6.96
N VAL A 44 5.31 5.34 7.37
CA VAL A 44 6.52 5.76 8.12
C VAL A 44 6.61 5.07 9.49
N GLU A 45 5.48 4.74 10.10
CA GLU A 45 5.44 4.16 11.46
C GLU A 45 5.37 2.64 11.45
N ILE A 46 4.61 2.03 10.52
CA ILE A 46 4.27 0.61 10.54
C ILE A 46 4.39 -0.11 9.19
N GLY A 47 4.57 0.62 8.05
CA GLY A 47 4.80 0.04 6.73
C GLY A 47 6.26 -0.36 6.50
N GLU A 48 6.59 -0.81 5.29
CA GLU A 48 7.98 -1.10 4.88
C GLU A 48 8.87 0.15 4.96
N LEU A 49 8.29 1.33 4.73
CA LEU A 49 8.98 2.62 4.73
C LEU A 49 9.65 2.93 6.09
N GLN A 50 9.08 2.42 7.22
CA GLN A 50 9.65 2.62 8.56
C GLN A 50 11.14 2.26 8.63
N HIS A 51 11.53 1.15 7.97
CA HIS A 51 12.92 0.65 8.04
C HIS A 51 13.89 1.49 7.20
N ALA A 52 13.46 1.96 6.03
CA ALA A 52 14.26 2.83 5.18
C ALA A 52 14.48 4.21 5.84
N VAL A 53 13.44 4.74 6.48
CA VAL A 53 13.51 6.01 7.23
C VAL A 53 14.36 5.86 8.49
N ALA A 54 14.16 4.81 9.28
CA ALA A 54 14.95 4.55 10.49
C ALA A 54 16.45 4.35 10.19
N ALA A 55 16.78 3.76 9.04
CA ALA A 55 18.14 3.60 8.56
C ALA A 55 18.74 4.88 7.96
N GLY A 56 17.98 5.97 7.84
CA GLY A 56 18.41 7.22 7.19
C GLY A 56 18.66 7.10 5.69
N LEU A 57 18.09 6.07 5.05
CA LEU A 57 18.23 5.80 3.62
C LEU A 57 17.17 6.54 2.78
N MET A 58 16.04 6.86 3.37
CA MET A 58 14.96 7.64 2.76
C MET A 58 14.38 8.63 3.77
N ALA A 59 13.84 9.73 3.26
CA ALA A 59 12.96 10.61 4.00
C ALA A 59 11.50 10.40 3.53
N PRO A 60 10.49 10.76 4.33
CA PRO A 60 9.09 10.73 3.88
C PRO A 60 8.83 11.49 2.58
N ALA A 61 9.59 12.57 2.34
CA ALA A 61 9.50 13.38 1.13
C ALA A 61 10.00 12.66 -0.15
N ASP A 62 10.76 11.57 -0.02
CA ASP A 62 11.24 10.78 -1.15
C ASP A 62 10.17 9.80 -1.69
N VAL A 63 9.07 9.65 -0.97
CA VAL A 63 7.93 8.86 -1.43
C VAL A 63 7.29 9.53 -2.64
N HIS A 64 7.08 8.76 -3.70
CA HIS A 64 6.56 9.27 -4.97
C HIS A 64 5.14 9.84 -4.81
N ALA A 65 4.24 9.11 -4.19
CA ALA A 65 2.84 9.52 -4.02
C ALA A 65 2.10 8.63 -3.00
N GLU A 66 0.97 9.12 -2.53
CA GLU A 66 -0.08 8.25 -2.01
C GLU A 66 -0.91 7.66 -3.16
N LEU A 67 -1.42 6.44 -2.98
CA LEU A 67 -2.20 5.74 -4.02
C LEU A 67 -3.42 6.55 -4.47
N GLY A 68 -4.06 7.26 -3.54
CA GLY A 68 -5.19 8.14 -3.84
C GLY A 68 -4.86 9.24 -4.85
N ASP A 69 -3.65 9.78 -4.82
CA ASP A 69 -3.18 10.78 -5.78
C ASP A 69 -2.94 10.20 -7.16
N VAL A 70 -2.42 8.97 -7.21
CA VAL A 70 -2.21 8.26 -8.49
C VAL A 70 -3.55 7.91 -9.14
N VAL A 71 -4.49 7.36 -8.36
CA VAL A 71 -5.84 6.99 -8.85
C VAL A 71 -6.61 8.22 -9.33
N ALA A 72 -6.46 9.34 -8.62
CA ALA A 72 -7.11 10.61 -8.99
C ALA A 72 -6.42 11.35 -10.15
N GLY A 73 -5.32 10.82 -10.69
CA GLY A 73 -4.56 11.43 -11.77
C GLY A 73 -3.75 12.68 -11.37
N ARG A 74 -3.60 12.95 -10.07
CA ARG A 74 -2.79 14.07 -9.57
C ARG A 74 -1.28 13.78 -9.61
N ARG A 75 -0.92 12.51 -9.53
CA ARG A 75 0.46 12.03 -9.68
C ARG A 75 0.49 10.91 -10.71
N PRO A 76 1.54 10.82 -11.55
CA PRO A 76 1.65 9.72 -12.50
C PRO A 76 1.91 8.40 -11.75
N GLY A 77 1.42 7.31 -12.32
CA GLY A 77 1.85 5.97 -11.94
C GLY A 77 3.22 5.65 -12.54
N ARG A 78 3.43 4.36 -12.88
CA ARG A 78 4.66 3.95 -13.58
C ARG A 78 4.84 4.72 -14.90
N THR A 79 6.03 5.28 -15.11
CA THR A 79 6.37 6.08 -16.28
C THR A 79 7.32 5.37 -17.24
N ARG A 80 8.05 4.35 -16.77
CA ARG A 80 9.01 3.59 -17.59
C ARG A 80 8.82 2.09 -17.38
N ALA A 81 9.08 1.32 -18.44
CA ALA A 81 8.90 -0.12 -18.43
C ALA A 81 9.89 -0.86 -17.48
N ASP A 82 11.07 -0.29 -17.28
CA ASP A 82 12.14 -0.84 -16.44
C ASP A 82 12.06 -0.41 -14.96
N GLU A 83 11.14 0.49 -14.64
CA GLU A 83 10.94 1.03 -13.30
C GLU A 83 10.45 -0.05 -12.33
N VAL A 84 11.13 -0.23 -11.20
CA VAL A 84 10.63 -1.03 -10.10
C VAL A 84 9.69 -0.16 -9.29
N THR A 85 8.45 -0.62 -9.13
CA THR A 85 7.42 0.09 -8.37
C THR A 85 7.03 -0.73 -7.16
N ILE A 86 7.00 -0.11 -5.99
CA ILE A 86 6.55 -0.72 -4.74
C ILE A 86 5.29 0.00 -4.29
N PHE A 87 4.25 -0.75 -3.99
CA PHE A 87 3.11 -0.29 -3.22
C PHE A 87 3.26 -0.79 -1.78
N ASP A 88 3.55 0.13 -0.86
CA ASP A 88 3.64 -0.13 0.57
C ASP A 88 2.28 0.16 1.20
N SER A 89 1.61 -0.87 1.67
CA SER A 89 0.27 -0.79 2.25
C SER A 89 0.29 -1.19 3.71
N SER A 90 0.09 -0.21 4.56
CA SER A 90 -0.06 -0.42 6.01
C SER A 90 -1.47 -0.84 6.42
N GLY A 91 -2.42 -0.79 5.47
CA GLY A 91 -3.84 -1.05 5.69
C GLY A 91 -4.60 0.15 6.28
N THR A 92 -5.80 0.38 5.78
CA THR A 92 -6.64 1.48 6.28
C THR A 92 -8.08 1.03 6.47
N ALA A 93 -8.73 1.45 7.56
CA ALA A 93 -10.14 1.19 7.81
C ALA A 93 -11.05 1.73 6.68
N LEU A 94 -10.59 2.74 5.95
CA LEU A 94 -11.31 3.27 4.79
C LEU A 94 -11.47 2.22 3.68
N GLN A 95 -10.44 1.41 3.44
CA GLN A 95 -10.46 0.32 2.44
C GLN A 95 -11.48 -0.74 2.84
N ASP A 96 -11.52 -1.13 4.13
CA ASP A 96 -12.47 -2.11 4.66
C ASP A 96 -13.91 -1.63 4.54
N VAL A 97 -14.16 -0.38 4.93
CA VAL A 97 -15.51 0.23 4.85
C VAL A 97 -15.97 0.34 3.40
N ALA A 98 -15.09 0.78 2.49
CA ALA A 98 -15.43 0.90 1.07
C ALA A 98 -15.74 -0.46 0.45
N ALA A 99 -14.93 -1.48 0.75
CA ALA A 99 -15.13 -2.84 0.28
C ALA A 99 -16.43 -3.45 0.85
N ALA A 100 -16.66 -3.27 2.15
CA ALA A 100 -17.87 -3.75 2.82
C ALA A 100 -19.14 -3.10 2.23
N LEU A 101 -19.11 -1.79 1.99
CA LEU A 101 -20.24 -1.08 1.36
C LEU A 101 -20.53 -1.62 -0.04
N ALA A 102 -19.51 -1.76 -0.88
CA ALA A 102 -19.65 -2.28 -2.23
C ALA A 102 -20.23 -3.71 -2.26
N VAL A 103 -19.77 -4.57 -1.35
CA VAL A 103 -20.29 -5.94 -1.19
C VAL A 103 -21.75 -5.91 -0.71
N TYR A 104 -22.06 -5.09 0.28
CA TYR A 104 -23.39 -4.94 0.84
C TYR A 104 -24.40 -4.48 -0.23
N GLU A 105 -24.10 -3.44 -0.98
CA GLU A 105 -24.97 -2.91 -2.04
C GLU A 105 -25.20 -3.97 -3.13
N LYS A 106 -24.15 -4.68 -3.54
CA LYS A 106 -24.24 -5.75 -4.54
C LYS A 106 -25.06 -6.93 -4.04
N ALA A 107 -24.92 -7.32 -2.78
CA ALA A 107 -25.70 -8.39 -2.17
C ALA A 107 -27.18 -8.04 -2.10
N ARG A 108 -27.50 -6.83 -1.63
CA ARG A 108 -28.90 -6.31 -1.61
C ARG A 108 -29.51 -6.29 -3.01
N GLY A 109 -28.81 -5.73 -3.99
CA GLY A 109 -29.30 -5.63 -5.36
C GLY A 109 -29.52 -6.98 -6.06
N SER A 110 -28.82 -8.03 -5.62
CA SER A 110 -28.96 -9.40 -6.17
C SER A 110 -29.81 -10.34 -5.33
N GLY A 111 -30.38 -9.88 -4.21
CA GLY A 111 -31.15 -10.71 -3.28
C GLY A 111 -30.31 -11.79 -2.59
N ARG A 112 -28.98 -11.59 -2.49
CA ARG A 112 -28.06 -12.52 -1.83
C ARG A 112 -27.76 -12.05 -0.43
N GLY A 113 -27.59 -12.99 0.48
CA GLY A 113 -27.30 -12.73 1.88
C GLY A 113 -28.48 -13.06 2.78
N GLN A 114 -28.25 -12.98 4.07
CA GLN A 114 -29.26 -13.18 5.11
C GLN A 114 -29.26 -11.94 6.01
N GLU A 115 -30.43 -11.35 6.20
CA GLU A 115 -30.62 -10.33 7.23
C GLU A 115 -30.70 -10.98 8.60
N VAL A 116 -29.83 -10.57 9.51
CA VAL A 116 -29.83 -11.00 10.89
C VAL A 116 -30.20 -9.80 11.75
N ALA A 117 -31.36 -9.89 12.42
CA ALA A 117 -31.73 -8.89 13.42
C ALA A 117 -30.70 -8.94 14.57
N ARG A 118 -30.11 -7.81 14.88
CA ARG A 118 -29.27 -7.68 16.06
C ARG A 118 -30.13 -7.14 17.19
N ASP A 119 -30.53 -8.03 18.07
CA ASP A 119 -31.20 -7.59 19.29
C ASP A 119 -30.22 -6.75 20.11
N ALA A 120 -30.65 -5.53 20.44
CA ALA A 120 -29.86 -4.54 21.17
C ALA A 120 -29.69 -4.92 22.64
#